data_eddf0b2357ae2841858211b06b17f5d4
#
_entry.id   eddf0b2357ae2841858211b06b17f5d4
#
_cell.length_a   1.000
_cell.length_b   1.000
_cell.length_c   1.000
_cell.angle_alpha   90.00
_cell.angle_beta   90.00
_cell.angle_gamma   90.00
#
_symmetry.space_group_name_H-M   'P 1'
#
loop_
_entity.id
_entity.type
_entity.pdbx_description
1 polymer ?
#
loop_
_entity_poly.entity_id
_entity_poly.type
_entity_poly.pdbx_seq_one_letter_code
_entity_poly.pdbx_strand_id
1 'polypeptide(L)'
;MSDAAFPSRRGLTGDALKLLAILAMTLDHIAWLLFPGYPAQAMPLTMHIIGRLTCPIMCYFIAEGYHYTRNFRRYALRLFLLAIVSHFAYIYASNAYQDWRSFIPFYSGSVLNQTGVVWSLLGGLLMLRVNDLDCAVWKKAALILLLCLLTFPADWSCIAALCILSIGSNRGNPKKQLLWCTFYVSLYGAVYYFSLDRLYGVLQLCVFLSVPLLRLYNGARSKNAALSRVMKPLFYLYYPLHLFAIGLIRTFFLS
;
A
#
# COMPACT_ATOMS: atom_id res chain seq x y z
N MET A 1 14.13 -26.16 9.48
CA MET A 1 13.06 -25.28 9.96
C MET A 1 11.81 -25.65 9.20
N SER A 2 10.86 -26.30 9.87
CA SER A 2 9.70 -26.92 9.26
C SER A 2 8.82 -25.89 8.57
N ASP A 3 8.49 -26.15 7.30
CA ASP A 3 7.41 -25.50 6.57
C ASP A 3 6.11 -25.69 7.35
N ALA A 4 5.73 -24.67 8.13
CA ALA A 4 4.36 -24.57 8.59
C ALA A 4 3.50 -24.21 7.38
N ALA A 5 3.32 -25.16 6.48
CA ALA A 5 2.34 -25.10 5.43
C ALA A 5 0.98 -24.96 6.12
N PHE A 6 0.32 -23.81 5.92
CA PHE A 6 -1.08 -23.69 6.28
C PHE A 6 -1.82 -24.88 5.65
N PRO A 7 -2.59 -25.66 6.43
CA PRO A 7 -3.37 -26.72 5.85
C PRO A 7 -4.24 -26.11 4.75
N SER A 8 -4.49 -26.86 3.67
CA SER A 8 -5.29 -26.45 2.51
C SER A 8 -6.71 -26.05 2.94
N ARG A 9 -6.83 -24.89 3.57
CA ARG A 9 -8.12 -24.33 3.96
C ARG A 9 -8.84 -23.87 2.70
N ARG A 10 -10.10 -24.21 2.58
CA ARG A 10 -11.01 -23.53 1.65
C ARG A 10 -10.93 -22.03 1.95
N GLY A 11 -10.60 -21.20 0.96
CA GLY A 11 -10.43 -19.78 1.17
C GLY A 11 -9.87 -19.08 -0.08
N LEU A 12 -9.58 -17.79 0.06
CA LEU A 12 -9.05 -16.95 -1.02
C LEU A 12 -7.56 -17.20 -1.23
N THR A 13 -7.17 -17.32 -2.49
CA THR A 13 -5.76 -17.40 -2.86
C THR A 13 -5.12 -16.01 -2.81
N GLY A 14 -3.78 -15.95 -2.69
CA GLY A 14 -3.05 -14.68 -2.76
C GLY A 14 -3.28 -13.93 -4.07
N ASP A 15 -3.44 -14.63 -5.19
CA ASP A 15 -3.73 -14.00 -6.48
C ASP A 15 -5.14 -13.40 -6.53
N ALA A 16 -6.13 -14.05 -5.91
CA ALA A 16 -7.50 -13.52 -5.80
C ALA A 16 -7.54 -12.24 -4.93
N LEU A 17 -6.84 -12.23 -3.79
CA LEU A 17 -6.75 -11.05 -2.94
C LEU A 17 -6.04 -9.88 -3.63
N LYS A 18 -4.97 -10.15 -4.40
CA LYS A 18 -4.28 -9.14 -5.19
C LYS A 18 -5.17 -8.56 -6.28
N LEU A 19 -5.94 -9.38 -6.97
CA LEU A 19 -6.90 -8.91 -7.97
C LEU A 19 -7.97 -8.02 -7.33
N LEU A 20 -8.49 -8.43 -6.17
CA LEU A 20 -9.46 -7.64 -5.42
C LEU A 20 -8.87 -6.29 -4.99
N ALA A 21 -7.62 -6.26 -4.53
CA ALA A 21 -6.92 -5.03 -4.19
C ALA A 21 -6.73 -4.10 -5.42
N ILE A 22 -6.40 -4.67 -6.59
CA ILE A 22 -6.29 -3.91 -7.85
C ILE A 22 -7.63 -3.28 -8.22
N LEU A 23 -8.72 -4.03 -8.18
CA LEU A 23 -10.06 -3.53 -8.51
C LEU A 23 -10.50 -2.43 -7.51
N ALA A 24 -10.29 -2.65 -6.22
CA ALA A 24 -10.60 -1.68 -5.18
C ALA A 24 -9.82 -0.37 -5.36
N MET A 25 -8.52 -0.47 -5.65
CA MET A 25 -7.65 0.68 -5.93
C MET A 25 -8.12 1.46 -7.17
N THR A 26 -8.51 0.76 -8.21
CA THR A 26 -9.02 1.40 -9.44
C THR A 26 -10.28 2.21 -9.15
N LEU A 27 -11.22 1.65 -8.41
CA LEU A 27 -12.45 2.34 -8.03
C LEU A 27 -12.14 3.58 -7.19
N ASP A 28 -11.22 3.50 -6.24
CA ASP A 28 -10.80 4.62 -5.40
C ASP A 28 -10.21 5.77 -6.24
N HIS A 29 -9.31 5.45 -7.16
CA HIS A 29 -8.68 6.46 -8.00
C HIS A 29 -9.63 7.04 -9.06
N ILE A 30 -10.57 6.26 -9.58
CA ILE A 30 -11.65 6.76 -10.43
C ILE A 30 -12.54 7.72 -9.63
N ALA A 31 -12.82 7.43 -8.35
CA ALA A 31 -13.58 8.34 -7.51
C ALA A 31 -12.86 9.68 -7.33
N TRP A 32 -11.56 9.70 -7.07
CA TRP A 32 -10.75 10.92 -7.01
C TRP A 32 -10.71 11.69 -8.34
N LEU A 33 -10.77 10.98 -9.48
CA LEU A 33 -10.81 11.62 -10.79
C LEU A 33 -12.15 12.31 -11.08
N LEU A 34 -13.26 11.60 -10.83
CA LEU A 34 -14.60 12.07 -11.18
C LEU A 34 -15.22 12.98 -10.12
N PHE A 35 -14.82 12.82 -8.87
CA PHE A 35 -15.35 13.53 -7.72
C PHE A 35 -14.22 14.13 -6.88
N PRO A 36 -13.52 15.17 -7.39
CA PRO A 36 -12.38 15.76 -6.69
C PRO A 36 -12.82 16.42 -5.37
N GLY A 37 -11.89 16.49 -4.42
CA GLY A 37 -12.16 17.01 -3.08
C GLY A 37 -12.72 15.94 -2.13
N TYR A 38 -13.61 16.34 -1.25
CA TYR A 38 -14.21 15.46 -0.23
C TYR A 38 -15.73 15.48 -0.29
N PRO A 39 -16.36 15.05 -1.40
CA PRO A 39 -17.82 15.09 -1.55
C PRO A 39 -18.50 14.07 -0.65
N ALA A 40 -19.58 14.49 0.03
CA ALA A 40 -20.38 13.66 0.93
C ALA A 40 -21.48 12.85 0.21
N GLN A 41 -21.39 12.70 -1.11
CA GLN A 41 -22.37 11.97 -1.91
C GLN A 41 -22.18 10.45 -1.76
N ALA A 42 -23.26 9.69 -1.85
CA ALA A 42 -23.23 8.24 -1.65
C ALA A 42 -22.31 7.49 -2.63
N MET A 43 -22.29 7.89 -3.91
CA MET A 43 -21.49 7.22 -4.94
C MET A 43 -19.98 7.32 -4.67
N PRO A 44 -19.34 8.50 -4.55
CA PRO A 44 -17.92 8.60 -4.24
C PRO A 44 -17.57 7.97 -2.88
N LEU A 45 -18.41 8.14 -1.86
CA LEU A 45 -18.18 7.51 -0.55
C LEU A 45 -18.11 5.98 -0.67
N THR A 46 -19.05 5.36 -1.40
CA THR A 46 -19.05 3.91 -1.61
C THR A 46 -17.79 3.44 -2.36
N MET A 47 -17.36 4.17 -3.39
CA MET A 47 -16.14 3.86 -4.14
C MET A 47 -14.90 3.95 -3.24
N HIS A 48 -14.82 4.98 -2.40
CA HIS A 48 -13.73 5.14 -1.43
C HIS A 48 -13.76 4.08 -0.32
N ILE A 49 -14.94 3.67 0.16
CA ILE A 49 -15.08 2.57 1.12
C ILE A 49 -14.48 1.27 0.56
N ILE A 50 -14.81 0.94 -0.70
CA ILE A 50 -14.24 -0.23 -1.38
C ILE A 50 -12.72 -0.06 -1.53
N GLY A 51 -12.26 1.14 -1.89
CA GLY A 51 -10.86 1.49 -2.04
C GLY A 51 -10.01 1.23 -0.80
N ARG A 52 -10.60 1.37 0.41
CA ARG A 52 -9.90 1.13 1.69
C ARG A 52 -9.38 -0.30 1.86
N LEU A 53 -9.85 -1.25 1.08
CA LEU A 53 -9.35 -2.63 1.09
C LEU A 53 -7.91 -2.73 0.58
N THR A 54 -7.47 -1.82 -0.28
CA THR A 54 -6.21 -1.91 -1.02
C THR A 54 -4.99 -1.90 -0.12
N CYS A 55 -4.81 -0.86 0.70
CA CYS A 55 -3.57 -0.66 1.45
C CYS A 55 -3.28 -1.79 2.45
N PRO A 56 -4.22 -2.28 3.27
CA PRO A 56 -3.97 -3.39 4.17
C PRO A 56 -3.58 -4.68 3.46
N ILE A 57 -4.22 -4.97 2.33
CA ILE A 57 -3.90 -6.15 1.52
C ILE A 57 -2.48 -6.01 0.94
N MET A 58 -2.11 -4.82 0.45
CA MET A 58 -0.76 -4.54 -0.06
C MET A 58 0.29 -4.67 1.04
N CYS A 59 0.08 -4.06 2.22
CA CYS A 59 0.97 -4.17 3.37
C CYS A 59 1.19 -5.63 3.77
N TYR A 60 0.12 -6.42 3.82
CA TYR A 60 0.19 -7.84 4.12
C TYR A 60 1.06 -8.60 3.11
N PHE A 61 0.86 -8.36 1.81
CA PHE A 61 1.65 -9.05 0.77
C PHE A 61 3.09 -8.56 0.66
N ILE A 62 3.42 -7.34 1.05
CA ILE A 62 4.82 -6.92 1.17
C ILE A 62 5.50 -7.69 2.31
N ALA A 63 4.86 -7.80 3.47
CA ALA A 63 5.37 -8.57 4.61
C ALA A 63 5.54 -10.06 4.27
N GLU A 64 4.54 -10.69 3.65
CA GLU A 64 4.64 -12.07 3.16
C GLU A 64 5.76 -12.22 2.11
N GLY A 65 5.84 -11.28 1.16
CA GLY A 65 6.87 -11.27 0.13
C GLY A 65 8.29 -11.21 0.70
N TYR A 66 8.50 -10.49 1.79
CA TYR A 66 9.77 -10.44 2.51
C TYR A 66 10.21 -11.84 2.97
N HIS A 67 9.32 -12.59 3.58
CA HIS A 67 9.62 -13.93 4.10
C HIS A 67 9.81 -15.00 3.03
N TYR A 68 9.14 -14.84 1.88
CA TYR A 68 9.26 -15.80 0.77
C TYR A 68 10.35 -15.45 -0.24
N THR A 69 10.98 -14.26 -0.16
CA THR A 69 11.99 -13.88 -1.14
C THR A 69 13.32 -14.57 -0.89
N ARG A 70 13.90 -15.15 -1.94
CA ARG A 70 15.26 -15.72 -1.89
C ARG A 70 16.35 -14.65 -2.03
N ASN A 71 16.01 -13.49 -2.58
CA ASN A 71 16.97 -12.42 -2.83
C ASN A 71 16.34 -11.06 -2.46
N PHE A 72 16.60 -10.64 -1.24
CA PHE A 72 16.13 -9.37 -0.70
C PHE A 72 16.56 -8.16 -1.56
N ARG A 73 17.85 -8.12 -1.98
CA ARG A 73 18.36 -6.98 -2.77
C ARG A 73 17.60 -6.81 -4.08
N ARG A 74 17.33 -7.91 -4.80
CA ARG A 74 16.53 -7.86 -6.03
C ARG A 74 15.07 -7.46 -5.78
N TYR A 75 14.52 -7.85 -4.64
CA TYR A 75 13.15 -7.45 -4.27
C TYR A 75 13.09 -5.96 -3.95
N ALA A 76 13.98 -5.46 -3.10
CA ALA A 76 14.07 -4.05 -2.75
C ALA A 76 14.35 -3.17 -3.98
N LEU A 77 15.28 -3.58 -4.86
CA LEU A 77 15.58 -2.84 -6.10
C LEU A 77 14.36 -2.74 -7.02
N ARG A 78 13.63 -3.84 -7.22
CA ARG A 78 12.39 -3.81 -8.05
C ARG A 78 11.35 -2.87 -7.45
N LEU A 79 11.18 -2.89 -6.12
CA LEU A 79 10.22 -2.01 -5.45
C LEU A 79 10.68 -0.56 -5.49
N PHE A 80 11.98 -0.29 -5.39
CA PHE A 80 12.56 1.03 -5.53
C PHE A 80 12.36 1.61 -6.95
N LEU A 81 12.68 0.82 -7.99
CA LEU A 81 12.44 1.24 -9.37
C LEU A 81 10.95 1.49 -9.64
N LEU A 82 10.09 0.63 -9.08
CA LEU A 82 8.65 0.83 -9.15
C LEU A 82 8.23 2.13 -8.44
N ALA A 83 8.81 2.45 -7.27
CA ALA A 83 8.51 3.67 -6.54
C ALA A 83 8.86 4.92 -7.35
N ILE A 84 10.02 4.91 -8.04
CA ILE A 84 10.43 6.00 -8.93
C ILE A 84 9.44 6.17 -10.08
N VAL A 85 9.16 5.11 -10.84
CA VAL A 85 8.24 5.16 -11.99
C VAL A 85 6.84 5.59 -11.54
N SER A 86 6.38 5.05 -10.42
CA SER A 86 5.07 5.37 -9.85
C SER A 86 4.98 6.81 -9.35
N HIS A 87 6.08 7.42 -8.93
CA HIS A 87 6.10 8.81 -8.53
C HIS A 87 5.69 9.73 -9.69
N PHE A 88 6.28 9.55 -10.88
CA PHE A 88 5.93 10.33 -12.06
C PHE A 88 4.45 10.16 -12.43
N ALA A 89 3.97 8.93 -12.44
CA ALA A 89 2.57 8.64 -12.72
C ALA A 89 1.62 9.25 -11.66
N TYR A 90 2.01 9.23 -10.39
CA TYR A 90 1.25 9.80 -9.28
C TYR A 90 1.12 11.32 -9.40
N ILE A 91 2.22 12.03 -9.62
CA ILE A 91 2.23 13.49 -9.80
C ILE A 91 1.38 13.88 -11.02
N TYR A 92 1.51 13.15 -12.11
CA TYR A 92 0.70 13.38 -13.31
C TYR A 92 -0.79 13.12 -13.07
N ALA A 93 -1.14 12.03 -12.41
CA ALA A 93 -2.54 11.70 -12.07
C ALA A 93 -3.18 12.70 -11.11
N SER A 94 -2.43 13.19 -10.11
CA SER A 94 -2.95 14.13 -9.10
C SER A 94 -3.05 15.57 -9.59
N ASN A 95 -2.52 15.88 -10.79
CA ASN A 95 -2.36 17.25 -11.31
C ASN A 95 -1.59 18.19 -10.35
N ALA A 96 -0.68 17.62 -9.56
CA ALA A 96 0.09 18.33 -8.55
C ALA A 96 1.40 18.92 -9.11
N TYR A 97 1.46 19.15 -10.42
CA TYR A 97 2.64 19.74 -11.05
C TYR A 97 2.39 21.19 -11.50
N GLN A 98 3.34 22.07 -11.18
CA GLN A 98 3.38 23.46 -11.65
C GLN A 98 4.49 23.63 -12.70
N ASP A 99 5.62 22.93 -12.49
CA ASP A 99 6.78 22.92 -13.38
C ASP A 99 7.47 21.54 -13.35
N TRP A 100 8.57 21.39 -14.09
CA TRP A 100 9.32 20.13 -14.14
C TRP A 100 9.89 19.69 -12.79
N ARG A 101 10.11 20.63 -11.85
CA ARG A 101 10.64 20.35 -10.51
C ARG A 101 9.65 19.59 -9.65
N SER A 102 8.36 19.75 -9.94
CA SER A 102 7.29 18.96 -9.28
C SER A 102 7.44 17.46 -9.45
N PHE A 103 8.15 17.03 -10.52
CA PHE A 103 8.46 15.62 -10.76
C PHE A 103 9.71 15.11 -10.03
N ILE A 104 10.43 15.97 -9.30
CA ILE A 104 11.54 15.53 -8.46
C ILE A 104 10.94 14.96 -7.16
N PRO A 105 11.23 13.68 -6.81
CA PRO A 105 10.70 13.09 -5.58
C PRO A 105 11.03 13.95 -4.36
N PHE A 106 10.01 14.21 -3.52
CA PHE A 106 10.13 14.99 -2.29
C PHE A 106 10.46 16.49 -2.47
N TYR A 107 10.32 17.02 -3.67
CA TYR A 107 10.54 18.46 -3.93
C TYR A 107 9.35 19.33 -3.51
N SER A 108 8.15 18.78 -3.46
CA SER A 108 6.92 19.54 -3.16
C SER A 108 7.00 20.18 -1.76
N GLY A 109 6.47 21.40 -1.64
CA GLY A 109 6.36 22.11 -0.35
C GLY A 109 5.27 21.53 0.58
N SER A 110 4.45 20.58 0.10
CA SER A 110 3.48 19.87 0.95
C SER A 110 4.20 18.86 1.84
N VAL A 111 3.79 18.76 3.10
CA VAL A 111 4.34 17.77 4.05
C VAL A 111 3.75 16.38 3.81
N LEU A 112 2.56 16.29 3.21
CA LEU A 112 1.84 15.03 2.99
C LEU A 112 1.61 14.80 1.49
N ASN A 113 1.51 13.54 1.09
CA ASN A 113 1.13 13.11 -0.26
C ASN A 113 2.03 13.67 -1.39
N GLN A 114 3.32 13.83 -1.10
CA GLN A 114 4.30 14.27 -2.10
C GLN A 114 4.65 13.19 -3.12
N THR A 115 4.40 11.93 -2.80
CA THR A 115 4.66 10.77 -3.66
C THR A 115 3.70 9.63 -3.32
N GLY A 116 3.57 8.66 -4.23
CA GLY A 116 2.64 7.55 -4.07
C GLY A 116 3.05 6.55 -2.98
N VAL A 117 2.11 5.69 -2.61
CA VAL A 117 2.22 4.69 -1.54
C VAL A 117 3.39 3.71 -1.68
N VAL A 118 3.92 3.51 -2.89
CA VAL A 118 5.02 2.54 -3.12
C VAL A 118 6.28 2.90 -2.33
N TRP A 119 6.52 4.17 -2.04
CA TRP A 119 7.60 4.61 -1.15
C TRP A 119 7.39 4.12 0.28
N SER A 120 6.19 4.21 0.80
CA SER A 120 5.84 3.67 2.13
C SER A 120 5.96 2.14 2.17
N LEU A 121 5.57 1.44 1.10
CA LEU A 121 5.74 -0.01 0.97
C LEU A 121 7.22 -0.41 0.94
N LEU A 122 8.06 0.34 0.23
CA LEU A 122 9.50 0.14 0.23
C LEU A 122 10.10 0.36 1.63
N GLY A 123 9.72 1.45 2.29
CA GLY A 123 10.13 1.74 3.67
C GLY A 123 9.83 0.59 4.62
N GLY A 124 8.60 0.05 4.55
CA GLY A 124 8.20 -1.10 5.37
C GLY A 124 9.00 -2.37 5.07
N LEU A 125 9.30 -2.64 3.79
CA LEU A 125 10.18 -3.73 3.39
C LEU A 125 11.60 -3.57 3.98
N LEU A 126 12.15 -2.35 3.94
CA LEU A 126 13.46 -2.04 4.52
C LEU A 126 13.44 -2.14 6.05
N MET A 127 12.36 -1.69 6.71
CA MET A 127 12.19 -1.81 8.17
C MET A 127 12.21 -3.27 8.63
N LEU A 128 11.59 -4.20 7.88
CA LEU A 128 11.67 -5.64 8.16
C LEU A 128 13.12 -6.11 8.12
N ARG A 129 13.90 -5.67 7.12
CA ARG A 129 15.31 -6.02 7.03
C ARG A 129 16.12 -5.45 8.20
N VAL A 130 15.85 -4.21 8.60
CA VAL A 130 16.50 -3.58 9.77
C VAL A 130 16.17 -4.35 11.05
N ASN A 131 14.94 -4.79 11.21
CA ASN A 131 14.52 -5.58 12.38
C ASN A 131 15.29 -6.91 12.51
N ASP A 132 15.65 -7.51 11.38
CA ASP A 132 16.41 -8.77 11.32
C ASP A 132 17.95 -8.59 11.39
N LEU A 133 18.45 -7.36 11.49
CA LEU A 133 19.89 -7.13 11.68
C LEU A 133 20.34 -7.59 13.07
N ASP A 134 21.50 -8.19 13.14
CA ASP A 134 22.16 -8.49 14.41
C ASP A 134 22.95 -7.24 14.88
N CYS A 135 22.26 -6.32 15.51
CA CYS A 135 22.84 -5.10 16.06
C CYS A 135 22.07 -4.60 17.27
N ALA A 136 22.67 -3.65 18.02
CA ALA A 136 22.07 -3.10 19.22
C ALA A 136 20.67 -2.49 18.95
N VAL A 137 19.75 -2.65 19.90
CA VAL A 137 18.34 -2.23 19.78
C VAL A 137 18.21 -0.74 19.42
N TRP A 138 19.04 0.12 20.02
CA TRP A 138 19.01 1.55 19.72
C TRP A 138 19.38 1.88 18.26
N LYS A 139 20.31 1.09 17.63
CA LYS A 139 20.65 1.23 16.21
C LYS A 139 19.46 0.86 15.32
N LYS A 140 18.76 -0.24 15.66
CA LYS A 140 17.52 -0.61 14.95
C LYS A 140 16.48 0.49 15.06
N ALA A 141 16.26 1.00 16.27
CA ALA A 141 15.30 2.08 16.52
C ALA A 141 15.65 3.35 15.73
N ALA A 142 16.92 3.75 15.70
CA ALA A 142 17.39 4.90 14.94
C ALA A 142 17.18 4.73 13.42
N LEU A 143 17.49 3.54 12.88
CA LEU A 143 17.27 3.22 11.46
C LEU A 143 15.77 3.18 11.11
N ILE A 144 14.93 2.62 11.97
CA ILE A 144 13.47 2.61 11.77
C ILE A 144 12.93 4.04 11.81
N LEU A 145 13.39 4.88 12.76
CA LEU A 145 13.01 6.29 12.83
C LEU A 145 13.43 7.04 11.56
N LEU A 146 14.65 6.83 11.07
CA LEU A 146 15.10 7.41 9.80
C LEU A 146 14.19 7.00 8.64
N LEU A 147 13.82 5.71 8.55
CA LEU A 147 12.91 5.21 7.53
C LEU A 147 11.49 5.80 7.70
N CYS A 148 11.03 6.04 8.94
CA CYS A 148 9.79 6.78 9.17
C CYS A 148 9.86 8.20 8.61
N LEU A 149 10.94 8.94 8.87
CA LEU A 149 11.13 10.29 8.35
C LEU A 149 11.17 10.31 6.81
N LEU A 150 11.86 9.35 6.19
CA LEU A 150 11.95 9.24 4.74
C LEU A 150 10.63 8.85 4.06
N THR A 151 9.76 8.13 4.76
CA THR A 151 8.45 7.71 4.22
C THR A 151 7.30 8.61 4.65
N PHE A 152 7.55 9.53 5.58
CA PHE A 152 6.53 10.42 6.12
C PHE A 152 5.79 11.23 5.04
N PRO A 153 6.46 11.80 4.03
CA PRO A 153 5.80 12.60 2.99
C PRO A 153 5.06 11.78 1.94
N ALA A 154 5.17 10.45 1.95
CA ALA A 154 4.50 9.59 0.98
C ALA A 154 3.03 9.39 1.34
N ASP A 155 2.23 9.00 0.35
CA ASP A 155 0.86 8.54 0.59
C ASP A 155 0.87 7.36 1.57
N TRP A 156 -0.08 7.35 2.51
CA TRP A 156 -0.12 6.46 3.68
C TRP A 156 1.06 6.62 4.65
N SER A 157 1.95 7.58 4.41
CA SER A 157 3.02 8.01 5.30
C SER A 157 3.87 6.83 5.84
N CYS A 158 4.62 7.06 6.89
CA CYS A 158 5.33 6.00 7.65
C CYS A 158 4.38 4.99 8.32
N ILE A 159 3.09 5.29 8.39
CA ILE A 159 2.08 4.42 9.00
C ILE A 159 1.96 3.10 8.23
N ALA A 160 1.93 3.13 6.88
CA ALA A 160 1.95 1.91 6.09
C ALA A 160 3.26 1.12 6.26
N ALA A 161 4.40 1.80 6.38
CA ALA A 161 5.69 1.16 6.61
C ALA A 161 5.75 0.45 7.98
N LEU A 162 5.26 1.09 9.05
CA LEU A 162 5.15 0.50 10.38
C LEU A 162 4.12 -0.64 10.43
N CYS A 163 3.04 -0.53 9.67
CA CYS A 163 2.06 -1.61 9.50
C CYS A 163 2.74 -2.86 8.91
N ILE A 164 3.54 -2.71 7.85
CA ILE A 164 4.29 -3.81 7.23
C ILE A 164 5.28 -4.43 8.22
N LEU A 165 6.05 -3.60 8.94
CA LEU A 165 6.98 -4.05 9.98
C LEU A 165 6.25 -4.91 11.01
N SER A 166 5.12 -4.44 11.53
CA SER A 166 4.37 -5.13 12.58
C SER A 166 3.71 -6.42 12.08
N ILE A 167 3.18 -6.43 10.85
CA ILE A 167 2.64 -7.66 10.23
C ILE A 167 3.74 -8.69 10.07
N GLY A 168 4.88 -8.31 9.52
CA GLY A 168 5.99 -9.23 9.24
C GLY A 168 6.66 -9.77 10.50
N SER A 169 6.85 -8.91 11.52
CA SER A 169 7.43 -9.31 12.83
C SER A 169 6.52 -10.26 13.62
N ASN A 170 5.21 -10.29 13.32
CA ASN A 170 4.26 -11.20 13.96
C ASN A 170 3.84 -12.36 13.04
N ARG A 171 4.71 -12.77 12.11
CA ARG A 171 4.46 -13.90 11.23
C ARG A 171 4.16 -15.17 12.04
N GLY A 172 3.16 -15.94 11.59
CA GLY A 172 2.69 -17.14 12.29
C GLY A 172 1.61 -16.87 13.35
N ASN A 173 1.34 -15.60 13.67
CA ASN A 173 0.24 -15.23 14.53
C ASN A 173 -0.78 -14.31 13.81
N PRO A 174 -1.72 -14.88 13.05
CA PRO A 174 -2.65 -14.11 12.23
C PRO A 174 -3.51 -13.14 13.04
N LYS A 175 -3.82 -13.47 14.29
CA LYS A 175 -4.58 -12.55 15.17
C LYS A 175 -3.78 -11.26 15.44
N LYS A 176 -2.48 -11.40 15.80
CA LYS A 176 -1.61 -10.25 16.01
C LYS A 176 -1.35 -9.46 14.73
N GLN A 177 -1.15 -10.15 13.60
CA GLN A 177 -0.99 -9.49 12.30
C GLN A 177 -2.19 -8.61 11.95
N LEU A 178 -3.41 -9.14 12.10
CA LEU A 178 -4.63 -8.40 11.82
C LEU A 178 -4.88 -7.28 12.83
N LEU A 179 -4.56 -7.49 14.11
CA LEU A 179 -4.66 -6.46 15.13
C LEU A 179 -3.77 -5.27 14.80
N TRP A 180 -2.50 -5.50 14.48
CA TRP A 180 -1.58 -4.43 14.13
C TRP A 180 -1.95 -3.73 12.82
N CYS A 181 -2.38 -4.48 11.82
CA CYS A 181 -2.90 -3.91 10.58
C CYS A 181 -4.05 -2.94 10.88
N THR A 182 -5.03 -3.40 11.64
CA THR A 182 -6.17 -2.60 12.06
C THR A 182 -5.75 -1.35 12.84
N PHE A 183 -4.83 -1.49 13.80
CA PHE A 183 -4.32 -0.38 14.60
C PHE A 183 -3.69 0.71 13.76
N TYR A 184 -2.73 0.38 12.90
CA TYR A 184 -2.04 1.39 12.08
C TYR A 184 -2.95 2.07 11.09
N VAL A 185 -3.90 1.36 10.54
CA VAL A 185 -4.84 1.99 9.61
C VAL A 185 -5.86 2.87 10.32
N SER A 186 -6.28 2.50 11.54
CA SER A 186 -7.09 3.40 12.37
C SER A 186 -6.32 4.65 12.77
N LEU A 187 -5.01 4.52 13.01
CA LEU A 187 -4.14 5.67 13.26
C LEU A 187 -4.06 6.60 12.04
N TYR A 188 -3.99 6.05 10.82
CA TYR A 188 -4.07 6.85 9.60
C TYR A 188 -5.41 7.54 9.46
N GLY A 189 -6.51 6.87 9.82
CA GLY A 189 -7.85 7.47 9.88
C GLY A 189 -7.92 8.65 10.85
N ALA A 190 -7.28 8.54 12.01
CA ALA A 190 -7.19 9.64 12.97
C ALA A 190 -6.39 10.83 12.41
N VAL A 191 -5.25 10.59 11.76
CA VAL A 191 -4.48 11.65 11.07
C VAL A 191 -5.35 12.35 10.02
N TYR A 192 -6.07 11.59 9.21
CA TYR A 192 -6.98 12.14 8.20
C TYR A 192 -8.08 12.99 8.83
N TYR A 193 -8.70 12.51 9.90
CA TYR A 193 -9.78 13.19 10.61
C TYR A 193 -9.37 14.55 11.17
N PHE A 194 -8.18 14.64 11.76
CA PHE A 194 -7.70 15.86 12.40
C PHE A 194 -6.99 16.83 11.44
N SER A 195 -6.42 16.32 10.32
CA SER A 195 -5.53 17.10 9.44
C SER A 195 -6.12 17.42 8.07
N LEU A 196 -7.11 16.67 7.59
CA LEU A 196 -7.65 16.80 6.23
C LEU A 196 -9.17 16.96 6.23
N ASP A 197 -9.92 15.87 6.42
CA ASP A 197 -11.38 15.88 6.39
C ASP A 197 -11.95 14.87 7.39
N ARG A 198 -12.96 15.30 8.16
CA ARG A 198 -13.56 14.49 9.23
C ARG A 198 -14.33 13.28 8.71
N LEU A 199 -15.15 13.48 7.66
CA LEU A 199 -15.96 12.41 7.08
C LEU A 199 -15.05 11.34 6.46
N TYR A 200 -14.05 11.77 5.69
CA TYR A 200 -13.08 10.88 5.08
C TYR A 200 -12.14 10.23 6.12
N GLY A 201 -11.87 10.90 7.23
CA GLY A 201 -11.18 10.30 8.38
C GLY A 201 -11.95 9.12 8.96
N VAL A 202 -13.26 9.27 9.19
CA VAL A 202 -14.14 8.17 9.63
C VAL A 202 -14.20 7.07 8.57
N LEU A 203 -14.28 7.43 7.28
CA LEU A 203 -14.29 6.48 6.17
C LEU A 203 -13.03 5.59 6.15
N GLN A 204 -11.87 6.09 6.59
CA GLN A 204 -10.67 5.26 6.72
C GLN A 204 -10.90 4.04 7.63
N LEU A 205 -11.81 4.09 8.58
CA LEU A 205 -12.14 2.93 9.43
C LEU A 205 -12.74 1.76 8.63
N CYS A 206 -13.29 2.02 7.44
CA CYS A 206 -13.78 0.96 6.56
C CYS A 206 -12.68 -0.03 6.11
N VAL A 207 -11.43 0.27 6.39
CA VAL A 207 -10.32 -0.69 6.33
C VAL A 207 -10.60 -1.98 7.10
N PHE A 208 -11.42 -1.94 8.15
CA PHE A 208 -11.85 -3.15 8.86
C PHE A 208 -12.47 -4.21 7.94
N LEU A 209 -13.02 -3.81 6.79
CA LEU A 209 -13.53 -4.73 5.77
C LEU A 209 -12.43 -5.62 5.16
N SER A 210 -11.16 -5.23 5.24
CA SER A 210 -10.04 -6.06 4.81
C SER A 210 -9.75 -7.22 5.76
N VAL A 211 -10.12 -7.11 7.03
CA VAL A 211 -9.84 -8.12 8.06
C VAL A 211 -10.48 -9.47 7.74
N PRO A 212 -11.80 -9.57 7.44
CA PRO A 212 -12.39 -10.84 7.04
C PRO A 212 -11.78 -11.39 5.76
N LEU A 213 -11.43 -10.56 4.80
CA LEU A 213 -10.79 -10.99 3.55
C LEU A 213 -9.41 -11.60 3.81
N LEU A 214 -8.58 -10.96 4.65
CA LEU A 214 -7.27 -11.47 5.03
C LEU A 214 -7.38 -12.74 5.89
N ARG A 215 -8.43 -12.89 6.70
CA ARG A 215 -8.71 -14.15 7.44
C ARG A 215 -9.05 -15.31 6.52
N LEU A 216 -9.65 -15.03 5.36
CA LEU A 216 -9.96 -16.05 4.35
C LEU A 216 -8.72 -16.42 3.51
N TYR A 217 -7.58 -15.74 3.68
CA TYR A 217 -6.37 -16.11 2.97
C TYR A 217 -5.90 -17.52 3.34
N ASN A 218 -5.73 -18.35 2.33
CA ASN A 218 -5.38 -19.77 2.49
C ASN A 218 -3.86 -20.05 2.43
N GLY A 219 -3.02 -19.02 2.33
CA GLY A 219 -1.56 -19.14 2.24
C GLY A 219 -1.05 -19.63 0.87
N ALA A 220 -1.93 -19.88 -0.09
CA ALA A 220 -1.58 -20.46 -1.38
C ALA A 220 -1.71 -19.45 -2.53
N ARG A 221 -1.00 -19.73 -3.62
CA ARG A 221 -1.23 -19.10 -4.92
C ARG A 221 -2.39 -19.80 -5.65
N SER A 222 -2.90 -19.17 -6.70
CA SER A 222 -3.89 -19.81 -7.56
C SER A 222 -3.36 -21.13 -8.14
N LYS A 223 -4.21 -22.15 -8.19
CA LYS A 223 -3.94 -23.41 -8.88
C LYS A 223 -3.86 -23.22 -10.40
N ASN A 224 -4.46 -22.15 -10.93
CA ASN A 224 -4.35 -21.80 -12.34
C ASN A 224 -2.97 -21.17 -12.59
N ALA A 225 -2.09 -21.93 -13.20
CA ALA A 225 -0.72 -21.53 -13.51
C ALA A 225 -0.65 -20.33 -14.45
N ALA A 226 -1.58 -20.18 -15.40
CA ALA A 226 -1.67 -19.03 -16.31
C ALA A 226 -2.01 -17.76 -15.53
N LEU A 227 -3.02 -17.79 -14.65
CA LEU A 227 -3.37 -16.67 -13.78
C LEU A 227 -2.20 -16.27 -12.88
N SER A 228 -1.56 -17.20 -12.21
CA SER A 228 -0.44 -16.92 -11.31
C SER A 228 0.79 -16.35 -12.02
N ARG A 229 1.01 -16.72 -13.30
CA ARG A 229 2.07 -16.17 -14.14
C ARG A 229 1.80 -14.71 -14.53
N VAL A 230 0.56 -14.38 -14.87
CA VAL A 230 0.13 -13.04 -15.26
C VAL A 230 0.02 -12.10 -14.04
N MET A 231 -0.48 -12.59 -12.92
CA MET A 231 -0.67 -11.78 -11.71
C MET A 231 0.61 -11.16 -11.17
N LYS A 232 1.77 -11.80 -11.37
CA LYS A 232 3.04 -11.29 -10.85
C LYS A 232 3.49 -10.00 -11.55
N PRO A 233 3.63 -9.92 -12.87
CA PRO A 233 3.94 -8.66 -13.55
C PRO A 233 2.80 -7.64 -13.45
N LEU A 234 1.54 -8.09 -13.55
CA LEU A 234 0.38 -7.22 -13.43
C LEU A 234 0.39 -6.44 -12.12
N PHE A 235 0.66 -7.09 -11.00
CA PHE A 235 0.69 -6.48 -9.69
C PHE A 235 1.74 -5.35 -9.56
N TYR A 236 2.86 -5.46 -10.28
CA TYR A 236 3.87 -4.40 -10.30
C TYR A 236 3.55 -3.29 -11.31
N LEU A 237 3.15 -3.66 -12.50
CA LEU A 237 2.98 -2.69 -13.59
C LEU A 237 1.65 -1.93 -13.51
N TYR A 238 0.63 -2.53 -12.92
CA TYR A 238 -0.70 -1.95 -12.89
C TYR A 238 -0.73 -0.60 -12.18
N TYR A 239 -0.01 -0.47 -11.04
CA TYR A 239 -0.03 0.74 -10.26
C TYR A 239 0.44 1.99 -11.02
N PRO A 240 1.60 2.03 -11.67
CA PRO A 240 1.97 3.19 -12.49
C PRO A 240 1.12 3.33 -13.75
N LEU A 241 0.72 2.24 -14.39
CA LEU A 241 -0.04 2.30 -15.64
C LEU A 241 -1.44 2.88 -15.46
N HIS A 242 -2.19 2.47 -14.43
CA HIS A 242 -3.53 3.01 -14.21
C HIS A 242 -3.49 4.47 -13.76
N LEU A 243 -2.51 4.88 -12.94
CA LEU A 243 -2.32 6.29 -12.59
C LEU A 243 -1.99 7.13 -13.83
N PHE A 244 -1.11 6.65 -14.70
CA PHE A 244 -0.80 7.33 -15.95
C PHE A 244 -2.04 7.46 -16.84
N ALA A 245 -2.85 6.40 -16.96
CA ALA A 245 -4.12 6.44 -17.70
C ALA A 245 -5.10 7.46 -17.11
N ILE A 246 -5.20 7.56 -15.77
CA ILE A 246 -6.00 8.58 -15.08
C ILE A 246 -5.52 9.99 -15.41
N GLY A 247 -4.21 10.22 -15.40
CA GLY A 247 -3.62 11.50 -15.79
C GLY A 247 -3.96 11.88 -17.24
N LEU A 248 -3.87 10.91 -18.18
CA LEU A 248 -4.28 11.12 -19.57
C LEU A 248 -5.78 11.49 -19.68
N ILE A 249 -6.66 10.74 -19.02
CA ILE A 249 -8.11 11.01 -19.04
C ILE A 249 -8.37 12.42 -18.49
N ARG A 250 -7.73 12.79 -17.39
CA ARG A 250 -7.87 14.14 -16.82
C ARG A 250 -7.44 15.21 -17.83
N THR A 251 -6.27 15.05 -18.44
CA THR A 251 -5.71 16.06 -19.36
C THR A 251 -6.54 16.23 -20.65
N PHE A 252 -7.08 15.15 -21.21
CA PHE A 252 -7.76 15.22 -22.50
C PHE A 252 -9.28 15.32 -22.44
N PHE A 253 -9.90 14.96 -21.31
CA PHE A 253 -11.37 14.87 -21.24
C PHE A 253 -11.98 15.68 -20.10
N LEU A 254 -11.19 16.14 -19.10
CA LEU A 254 -11.70 16.84 -17.92
C LEU A 254 -11.01 18.18 -17.67
N SER A 255 -10.08 18.60 -18.54
CA SER A 255 -9.40 19.90 -18.52
C SER A 255 -10.23 21.01 -19.13
#